data_a802d7b3a712fc026b393fa8ff1c0e4c
#
_entry.id   a802d7b3a712fc026b393fa8ff1c0e4c
#
_cell.length_a   1.000
_cell.length_b   1.000
_cell.length_c   1.000
_cell.angle_alpha   90.00
_cell.angle_beta   90.00
_cell.angle_gamma   90.00
#
_symmetry.space_group_name_H-M   'P 1'
#
loop_
_entity.id
_entity.type
_entity.pdbx_description
1 polymer ?
#
loop_
_entity_poly.entity_id
_entity_poly.type
_entity_poly.pdbx_seq_one_letter_code
_entity_poly.pdbx_strand_id
1 'polypeptide(L)'
;MSYPILLTPGPLTTTSRTKEAMLSDWGSWDVSFNQLTATVCKDIVDIVHGQGTHVCVPMQGSGTFSVEAALGTLVPQNGKVLVPANGA
;
A
#
# COMPACT_ATOMS: atom_id res chain seq x y z
N MET A 1 20.60 -16.08 16.73
CA MET A 1 19.16 -16.29 17.03
C MET A 1 18.39 -16.25 15.73
N SER A 2 17.65 -17.30 15.42
CA SER A 2 16.79 -17.30 14.24
C SER A 2 15.41 -16.79 14.62
N TYR A 3 14.88 -15.89 13.80
CA TYR A 3 13.54 -15.40 13.96
C TYR A 3 12.58 -16.22 13.10
N PRO A 4 11.32 -16.39 13.51
CA PRO A 4 10.34 -17.10 12.71
C PRO A 4 10.07 -16.35 11.40
N ILE A 5 9.79 -17.11 10.35
CA ILE A 5 9.34 -16.55 9.08
C ILE A 5 7.82 -16.43 9.13
N LEU A 6 7.33 -15.21 8.96
CA LEU A 6 5.90 -14.92 8.96
C LEU A 6 5.36 -14.95 7.52
N LEU A 7 4.45 -15.87 7.26
CA LEU A 7 3.83 -16.08 5.95
C LEU A 7 2.38 -15.59 5.93
N THR A 8 2.03 -14.72 6.84
CA THR A 8 0.70 -14.12 6.94
C THR A 8 0.54 -12.96 5.96
N PRO A 9 -0.69 -12.54 5.62
CA PRO A 9 -0.92 -11.34 4.83
C PRO A 9 -0.35 -10.06 5.46
N GLY A 10 -0.26 -10.05 6.79
CA GLY A 10 0.34 -8.99 7.59
C GLY A 10 0.16 -9.27 9.08
N PRO A 11 1.19 -9.09 9.89
CA PRO A 11 2.57 -8.80 9.48
C PRO A 11 3.25 -9.97 8.77
N LEU A 12 4.18 -9.65 7.89
CA LEU A 12 4.96 -10.65 7.16
C LEU A 12 6.46 -10.40 7.33
N THR A 13 7.25 -11.43 7.06
CA THR A 13 8.71 -11.31 7.10
C THR A 13 9.19 -10.55 5.87
N THR A 14 9.94 -9.47 6.12
CA THR A 14 10.60 -8.68 5.09
C THR A 14 12.06 -9.07 4.94
N THR A 15 12.67 -8.76 3.80
CA THR A 15 14.09 -9.00 3.57
C THR A 15 14.95 -8.07 4.43
N SER A 16 16.21 -8.47 4.65
CA SER A 16 17.19 -7.61 5.35
C SER A 16 17.34 -6.26 4.66
N ARG A 17 17.37 -6.25 3.33
CA ARG A 17 17.45 -5.02 2.54
C ARG A 17 16.31 -4.06 2.84
N THR A 18 15.09 -4.56 2.96
CA THR A 18 13.92 -3.74 3.31
C THR A 18 14.07 -3.16 4.72
N LYS A 19 14.53 -3.98 5.67
CA LYS A 19 14.75 -3.52 7.06
C LYS A 19 15.83 -2.46 7.14
N GLU A 20 16.93 -2.63 6.43
CA GLU A 20 18.04 -1.67 6.37
C GLU A 20 17.57 -0.33 5.81
N ALA A 21 16.71 -0.32 4.80
CA ALA A 21 16.15 0.90 4.22
C ALA A 21 15.33 1.70 5.24
N MET A 22 14.75 1.04 6.25
CA MET A 22 13.97 1.69 7.30
C MET A 22 14.82 2.30 8.41
N LEU A 23 16.14 2.12 8.40
CA LEU A 23 17.04 2.68 9.41
C LEU A 23 17.35 4.17 9.19
N SER A 24 16.96 4.70 8.04
CA SER A 24 17.22 6.11 7.69
C SER A 24 16.00 6.97 8.03
N ASP A 25 16.27 8.10 8.68
CA ASP A 25 15.25 9.11 8.93
C ASP A 25 15.10 10.01 7.71
N TRP A 26 13.87 10.36 7.37
CA TRP A 26 13.56 11.21 6.22
C TRP A 26 12.76 12.43 6.66
N GLY A 27 13.16 13.60 6.17
CA GLY A 27 12.35 14.79 6.32
C GLY A 27 11.16 14.76 5.33
N SER A 28 10.00 15.19 5.80
CA SER A 28 8.77 15.16 4.98
C SER A 28 8.83 16.05 3.74
N TRP A 29 9.73 17.02 3.71
CA TRP A 29 9.94 17.94 2.59
C TRP A 29 11.27 17.70 1.87
N ASP A 30 12.03 16.68 2.23
CA ASP A 30 13.26 16.35 1.54
C ASP A 30 12.98 16.01 0.08
N VAL A 31 13.78 16.58 -0.82
CA VAL A 31 13.63 16.33 -2.27
C VAL A 31 13.77 14.85 -2.58
N SER A 32 14.74 14.17 -1.95
CA SER A 32 14.96 12.73 -2.13
C SER A 32 13.78 11.90 -1.63
N PHE A 33 13.12 12.29 -0.54
CA PHE A 33 11.92 11.62 -0.07
C PHE A 33 10.74 11.85 -1.01
N ASN A 34 10.58 13.06 -1.53
CA ASN A 34 9.54 13.36 -2.51
C ASN A 34 9.73 12.57 -3.82
N GLN A 35 10.98 12.41 -4.25
CA GLN A 35 11.31 11.58 -5.41
C GLN A 35 11.01 10.10 -5.16
N LEU A 36 11.31 9.61 -3.96
CA LEU A 36 10.99 8.24 -3.55
C LEU A 36 9.48 8.00 -3.58
N THR A 37 8.70 8.91 -3.02
CA THR A 37 7.24 8.85 -3.03
C THR A 37 6.69 8.85 -4.47
N ALA A 38 7.21 9.72 -5.33
CA ALA A 38 6.80 9.77 -6.73
C ALA A 38 7.11 8.46 -7.46
N THR A 39 8.27 7.86 -7.19
CA THR A 39 8.66 6.55 -7.76
C THR A 39 7.70 5.45 -7.29
N VAL A 40 7.39 5.39 -6.01
CA VAL A 40 6.44 4.41 -5.48
C VAL A 40 5.06 4.55 -6.13
N CYS A 41 4.56 5.78 -6.25
CA CYS A 41 3.28 6.03 -6.90
C CYS A 41 3.28 5.59 -8.37
N LYS A 42 4.36 5.89 -9.09
CA LYS A 42 4.53 5.46 -10.47
C LYS A 42 4.54 3.94 -10.59
N ASP A 43 5.30 3.26 -9.76
CA ASP A 43 5.41 1.80 -9.78
C ASP A 43 4.06 1.12 -9.51
N ILE A 44 3.25 1.68 -8.60
CA ILE A 44 1.90 1.18 -8.32
C ILE A 44 0.99 1.36 -9.53
N VAL A 45 1.04 2.50 -10.20
CA VAL A 45 0.28 2.74 -11.44
C VAL A 45 0.70 1.76 -12.53
N ASP A 46 2.00 1.48 -12.64
CA ASP A 46 2.53 0.51 -13.62
C ASP A 46 2.03 -0.92 -13.34
N ILE A 47 1.94 -1.32 -12.07
CA ILE A 47 1.44 -2.64 -11.66
C ILE A 47 0.00 -2.87 -12.15
N VAL A 48 -0.84 -1.86 -12.12
CA VAL A 48 -2.25 -1.96 -12.57
C VAL A 48 -2.42 -1.58 -14.04
N HIS A 49 -1.34 -1.37 -14.78
CA HIS A 49 -1.38 -0.92 -16.17
C HIS A 49 -2.19 0.37 -16.38
N GLY A 50 -2.10 1.28 -15.40
CA GLY A 50 -2.93 2.47 -15.36
C GLY A 50 -2.27 3.73 -15.95
N GLN A 51 -1.17 3.61 -16.67
CA GLN A 51 -0.46 4.75 -17.25
C GLN A 51 -1.41 5.58 -18.14
N GLY A 52 -1.48 6.88 -17.87
CA GLY A 52 -2.32 7.81 -18.62
C GLY A 52 -3.80 7.79 -18.24
N THR A 53 -4.26 6.83 -17.42
CA THR A 53 -5.67 6.69 -17.03
C THR A 53 -5.88 6.68 -15.52
N HIS A 54 -4.87 6.37 -14.74
CA HIS A 54 -4.95 6.24 -13.28
C HIS A 54 -3.89 7.10 -12.60
N VAL A 55 -4.18 7.47 -11.38
CA VAL A 55 -3.22 8.08 -10.47
C VAL A 55 -3.17 7.26 -9.18
N CYS A 56 -2.01 7.23 -8.54
CA CYS A 56 -1.88 6.66 -7.21
C CYS A 56 -2.04 7.77 -6.17
N VAL A 57 -2.93 7.57 -5.23
CA VAL A 57 -3.16 8.50 -4.12
C VAL A 57 -2.75 7.81 -2.82
N PRO A 58 -1.55 8.10 -2.30
CA PRO A 58 -1.13 7.55 -1.02
C PRO A 58 -1.96 8.16 0.10
N MET A 59 -2.49 7.31 0.97
CA MET A 59 -3.30 7.73 2.10
C MET A 59 -2.69 7.19 3.39
N GLN A 60 -2.63 8.04 4.41
CA GLN A 60 -2.22 7.61 5.74
C GLN A 60 -3.30 6.77 6.38
N GLY A 61 -2.89 5.70 7.04
CA GLY A 61 -3.82 4.82 7.74
C GLY A 61 -3.46 3.36 7.56
N SER A 62 -4.30 2.49 8.10
CA SER A 62 -4.16 1.04 7.97
C SER A 62 -4.68 0.54 6.62
N GLY A 63 -4.39 -0.72 6.28
CA GLY A 63 -5.02 -1.39 5.15
C GLY A 63 -6.55 -1.45 5.27
N THR A 64 -7.07 -1.62 6.48
CA THR A 64 -8.51 -1.56 6.76
C THR A 64 -9.09 -0.20 6.39
N PHE A 65 -8.40 0.89 6.74
CA PHE A 65 -8.81 2.24 6.34
C PHE A 65 -8.83 2.39 4.81
N SER A 66 -7.84 1.85 4.12
CA SER A 66 -7.78 1.92 2.65
C SER A 66 -8.94 1.18 1.99
N VAL A 67 -9.33 0.02 2.51
CA VAL A 67 -10.51 -0.74 2.03
C VAL A 67 -11.79 0.07 2.26
N GLU A 68 -11.95 0.65 3.43
CA GLU A 68 -13.09 1.48 3.78
C GLU A 68 -13.18 2.71 2.86
N ALA A 69 -12.05 3.38 2.63
CA ALA A 69 -11.98 4.53 1.71
C ALA A 69 -12.32 4.13 0.27
N ALA A 70 -11.84 2.99 -0.20
CA ALA A 70 -12.13 2.48 -1.53
C ALA A 70 -13.62 2.18 -1.70
N LEU A 71 -14.22 1.47 -0.75
CA LEU A 71 -15.65 1.15 -0.80
C LEU A 71 -16.51 2.43 -0.74
N GLY A 72 -16.19 3.36 0.17
CA GLY A 72 -16.92 4.62 0.29
C GLY A 72 -16.81 5.53 -0.92
N THR A 73 -15.72 5.41 -1.68
CA THR A 73 -15.48 6.25 -2.86
C THR A 73 -16.04 5.64 -4.15
N LEU A 74 -15.86 4.33 -4.33
CA LEU A 74 -16.09 3.66 -5.61
C LEU A 74 -17.48 3.01 -5.72
N VAL A 75 -18.09 2.63 -4.60
CA VAL A 75 -19.41 2.01 -4.62
C VAL A 75 -20.48 3.10 -4.64
N PRO A 76 -21.34 3.13 -5.66
CA PRO A 76 -22.44 4.09 -5.70
C PRO A 76 -23.46 3.85 -4.57
N GLN A 77 -24.24 4.86 -4.24
CA GLN A 77 -25.18 4.82 -3.11
C GLN A 77 -26.15 3.63 -3.19
N ASN A 78 -26.59 3.26 -4.38
CA ASN A 78 -27.48 2.11 -4.63
C ASN A 78 -26.72 0.89 -5.17
N GLY A 79 -25.40 0.86 -4.98
CA GLY A 79 -24.55 -0.21 -5.46
C GLY A 79 -24.68 -1.48 -4.63
N LYS A 80 -24.24 -2.58 -5.22
CA LYS A 80 -24.13 -3.88 -4.55
C LYS A 80 -22.68 -4.32 -4.55
N VAL A 81 -22.27 -4.92 -3.46
CA VAL A 81 -20.90 -5.46 -3.29
C VAL A 81 -21.01 -6.94 -3.00
N LEU A 82 -20.29 -7.75 -3.79
CA LEU A 82 -20.15 -9.16 -3.52
C LEU A 82 -18.97 -9.37 -2.58
N VAL A 83 -19.20 -9.97 -1.43
CA VAL A 83 -18.16 -10.29 -0.46
C VAL A 83 -18.09 -11.80 -0.30
N PRO A 84 -17.18 -12.48 -1.01
CA PRO A 84 -16.96 -13.89 -0.77
C PRO A 84 -16.31 -14.10 0.60
N ALA A 85 -16.97 -14.81 1.48
CA ALA A 85 -16.43 -15.16 2.79
C ALA A 85 -15.82 -16.56 2.72
N ASN A 86 -14.49 -16.63 2.83
CA ASN A 86 -13.73 -17.87 2.69
C ASN A 86 -12.75 -17.99 3.86
N GLY A 87 -13.29 -18.35 5.00
CA GLY A 87 -12.52 -18.47 6.23
C GLY A 87 -13.11 -17.62 7.36
N ALA A 88 -12.34 -17.47 8.41
CA ALA A 88 -12.76 -16.74 9.61
C ALA A 88 -12.69 -15.24 9.42
#